data_ad3edabec6d187c6c3bb803e16a7b5cf
#
_entry.id   ad3edabec6d187c6c3bb803e16a7b5cf
#
_cell.length_a   1.000
_cell.length_b   1.000
_cell.length_c   1.000
_cell.angle_alpha   90.00
_cell.angle_beta   90.00
_cell.angle_gamma   90.00
#
_symmetry.space_group_name_H-M   'P 1'
#
loop_
_entity.id
_entity.type
_entity.pdbx_description
1 polymer ?
#
loop_
_entity_poly.entity_id
_entity_poly.type
_entity_poly.pdbx_seq_one_letter_code
_entity_poly.pdbx_strand_id
1 'polypeptide(L)'
;MNPSAFRSRRLPALALLALLTPAVAAGHGEGDLRRFMHGIGAVPAAAAGTMNVFFSSSGLPPRGPDRNGNWPHDVYVALWHADSGVLDAPRVFIRKPEAQEPVTVARNRAGQVMVSFEDGWNAPENVTQRFGIYDTSLRPIKPYPQQVESGGHSGHVAAVGERFVVFYSDGWIEGGGVDNLGSGNGVYVKVYDGHGHRLRDIDIAHARREWWPMIAGGDTRALLAWQQFVPGRTDADLKIAVLDPASGRVIGERVLRERLQYYTYSVAWLPSVERFLLVGTAQGHGFAELIDNDGKVRASISCMPASVREAAIAINGRTAYTPAADGRLLQLQAGPDTLTLAGTLMDTAGKPADWRPIGSIGLVRTSGALDWLSLTEQGLEQLRFDPARVQPANAIDQCR
;
A
#
# COMPACT_ATOMS: atom_id res chain seq x y z
N MET A 1 44.05 -49.99 57.76
CA MET A 1 42.79 -49.64 57.13
C MET A 1 42.98 -48.31 56.46
N ASN A 2 42.97 -48.29 55.12
CA ASN A 2 43.36 -47.16 54.28
C ASN A 2 42.08 -46.47 53.77
N PRO A 3 41.88 -45.13 53.85
CA PRO A 3 40.80 -44.44 53.14
C PRO A 3 41.33 -43.91 51.83
N SER A 4 40.65 -44.31 50.75
CA SER A 4 40.84 -43.93 49.37
C SER A 4 40.55 -42.47 49.12
N ALA A 5 41.46 -41.76 48.45
CA ALA A 5 41.31 -40.37 48.01
C ALA A 5 40.47 -40.29 46.75
N PHE A 6 39.38 -39.56 46.82
CA PHE A 6 38.58 -39.11 45.63
C PHE A 6 39.25 -37.90 45.03
N ARG A 7 39.83 -38.08 43.83
CA ARG A 7 40.27 -36.94 42.97
C ARG A 7 39.10 -36.40 42.17
N SER A 8 38.66 -35.19 42.49
CA SER A 8 37.74 -34.43 41.70
C SER A 8 38.42 -33.89 40.43
N ARG A 9 38.03 -34.40 39.27
CA ARG A 9 38.40 -33.81 37.97
C ARG A 9 37.53 -32.53 37.74
N ARG A 10 38.19 -31.38 37.74
CA ARG A 10 37.59 -30.13 37.27
C ARG A 10 37.59 -30.17 35.74
N LEU A 11 36.39 -30.16 35.14
CA LEU A 11 36.20 -29.88 33.73
C LEU A 11 36.35 -28.36 33.48
N PRO A 12 37.04 -27.94 32.44
CA PRO A 12 37.12 -26.54 32.09
C PRO A 12 35.75 -26.10 31.55
N ALA A 13 35.20 -25.03 32.09
CA ALA A 13 34.05 -24.35 31.57
C ALA A 13 34.43 -23.70 30.21
N LEU A 14 33.99 -24.27 29.11
CA LEU A 14 33.99 -23.57 27.82
C LEU A 14 33.02 -22.39 27.92
N ALA A 15 33.57 -21.19 28.02
CA ALA A 15 32.81 -19.97 27.83
C ALA A 15 32.40 -19.90 26.35
N LEU A 16 31.15 -20.20 26.07
CA LEU A 16 30.54 -19.93 24.77
C LEU A 16 30.43 -18.40 24.65
N LEU A 17 31.36 -17.76 23.95
CA LEU A 17 31.21 -16.38 23.50
C LEU A 17 30.12 -16.42 22.42
N ALA A 18 28.89 -16.12 22.80
CA ALA A 18 27.86 -15.77 21.84
C ALA A 18 28.29 -14.47 21.17
N LEU A 19 28.80 -14.58 19.95
CA LEU A 19 28.95 -13.47 19.03
C LEU A 19 27.51 -12.94 18.76
N LEU A 20 27.12 -11.91 19.46
CA LEU A 20 26.00 -11.07 19.09
C LEU A 20 26.38 -10.44 17.73
N THR A 21 26.03 -11.11 16.66
CA THR A 21 25.95 -10.44 15.36
C THR A 21 24.88 -9.35 15.51
N PRO A 22 25.20 -8.08 15.25
CA PRO A 22 24.16 -7.06 15.22
C PRO A 22 23.13 -7.52 14.19
N ALA A 23 21.86 -7.53 14.57
CA ALA A 23 20.76 -7.70 13.63
C ALA A 23 20.97 -6.64 12.55
N VAL A 24 21.36 -7.06 11.36
CA VAL A 24 21.43 -6.16 10.21
C VAL A 24 20.00 -5.70 10.00
N ALA A 25 19.79 -4.42 10.23
CA ALA A 25 18.52 -3.78 9.89
C ALA A 25 18.14 -4.28 8.50
N ALA A 26 16.88 -4.71 8.34
CA ALA A 26 16.33 -5.13 7.06
C ALA A 26 16.16 -3.89 6.16
N GLY A 27 17.27 -3.23 5.84
CA GLY A 27 17.34 -2.20 4.84
C GLY A 27 17.05 -2.82 3.47
N HIS A 28 16.59 -2.00 2.56
CA HIS A 28 16.38 -2.39 1.17
C HIS A 28 17.67 -3.00 0.60
N GLY A 29 17.64 -4.28 0.25
CA GLY A 29 18.80 -5.00 -0.29
C GLY A 29 19.28 -4.37 -1.62
N GLU A 30 20.52 -4.71 -2.01
CA GLU A 30 21.03 -4.36 -3.32
C GLU A 30 20.09 -4.92 -4.40
N GLY A 31 19.53 -4.06 -5.29
CA GLY A 31 18.49 -4.42 -6.27
C GLY A 31 17.05 -4.07 -5.85
N ASP A 32 16.79 -3.73 -4.59
CA ASP A 32 15.47 -3.26 -4.18
C ASP A 32 15.25 -1.80 -4.63
N LEU A 33 14.32 -1.61 -5.55
CA LEU A 33 14.02 -0.30 -6.11
C LEU A 33 13.36 0.66 -5.12
N ARG A 34 12.73 0.16 -4.05
CA ARG A 34 12.12 0.96 -2.99
C ARG A 34 13.11 1.91 -2.34
N ARG A 35 14.39 1.57 -2.37
CA ARG A 35 15.49 2.43 -1.90
C ARG A 35 15.61 3.77 -2.64
N PHE A 36 15.05 3.92 -3.83
CA PHE A 36 15.04 5.17 -4.59
C PHE A 36 13.78 5.97 -4.34
N MET A 37 12.63 5.32 -4.48
CA MET A 37 11.30 5.89 -4.28
C MET A 37 10.36 4.80 -3.76
N HIS A 38 9.41 5.17 -2.87
CA HIS A 38 8.46 4.20 -2.35
C HIS A 38 7.17 4.87 -1.89
N GLY A 39 6.03 4.40 -2.41
CA GLY A 39 4.70 4.92 -2.09
C GLY A 39 4.37 6.22 -2.81
N ILE A 40 3.20 6.24 -3.42
CA ILE A 40 2.62 7.39 -4.12
C ILE A 40 1.11 7.42 -3.90
N GLY A 41 0.55 8.60 -3.74
CA GLY A 41 -0.89 8.79 -3.61
C GLY A 41 -1.32 10.17 -4.07
N ALA A 42 -2.58 10.35 -4.42
CA ALA A 42 -3.11 11.62 -4.85
C ALA A 42 -4.46 11.92 -4.20
N VAL A 43 -4.69 13.19 -3.92
CA VAL A 43 -5.97 13.71 -3.41
C VAL A 43 -6.33 15.02 -4.12
N PRO A 44 -7.64 15.33 -4.28
CA PRO A 44 -8.05 16.61 -4.83
C PRO A 44 -7.45 17.80 -4.06
N ALA A 45 -6.86 18.76 -4.79
CA ALA A 45 -6.30 19.98 -4.24
C ALA A 45 -7.37 21.06 -4.06
N ALA A 46 -6.96 22.28 -3.65
CA ALA A 46 -7.89 23.40 -3.43
C ALA A 46 -8.50 23.95 -4.73
N ALA A 47 -7.73 24.00 -5.81
CA ALA A 47 -8.21 24.42 -7.11
C ALA A 47 -8.96 23.27 -7.80
N ALA A 48 -10.14 23.55 -8.37
CA ALA A 48 -10.89 22.57 -9.12
C ALA A 48 -10.07 22.02 -10.30
N GLY A 49 -10.21 20.74 -10.60
CA GLY A 49 -9.47 20.09 -11.67
C GLY A 49 -7.99 19.89 -11.37
N THR A 50 -7.56 20.01 -10.10
CA THR A 50 -6.17 19.75 -9.71
C THR A 50 -6.08 18.68 -8.63
N MET A 51 -4.94 17.96 -8.59
CA MET A 51 -4.65 16.94 -7.59
C MET A 51 -3.28 17.22 -6.95
N ASN A 52 -3.23 17.15 -5.62
CA ASN A 52 -1.96 17.04 -4.91
C ASN A 52 -1.48 15.59 -5.02
N VAL A 53 -0.33 15.37 -5.65
CA VAL A 53 0.34 14.09 -5.81
C VAL A 53 1.48 14.03 -4.81
N PHE A 54 1.43 13.07 -3.89
CA PHE A 54 2.47 12.84 -2.89
C PHE A 54 3.25 11.58 -3.23
N PHE A 55 4.56 11.60 -3.01
CA PHE A 55 5.41 10.43 -3.14
C PHE A 55 6.63 10.54 -2.22
N SER A 56 7.18 9.40 -1.81
CA SER A 56 8.42 9.34 -1.04
C SER A 56 9.60 9.08 -1.96
N SER A 57 10.69 9.83 -1.78
CA SER A 57 11.89 9.72 -2.60
C SER A 57 13.15 10.08 -1.83
N SER A 58 14.24 9.40 -2.15
CA SER A 58 15.58 9.69 -1.61
C SER A 58 16.21 10.98 -2.16
N GLY A 59 15.54 11.66 -3.08
CA GLY A 59 15.97 12.93 -3.69
C GLY A 59 15.26 13.21 -5.02
N LEU A 60 15.59 14.35 -5.64
CA LEU A 60 15.13 14.70 -7.00
C LEU A 60 16.33 15.14 -7.84
N PRO A 61 16.84 14.30 -8.75
CA PRO A 61 16.45 12.90 -8.96
C PRO A 61 16.76 12.01 -7.74
N PRO A 62 16.16 10.79 -7.65
CA PRO A 62 16.48 9.84 -6.59
C PRO A 62 17.97 9.54 -6.52
N ARG A 63 18.48 9.34 -5.30
CA ARG A 63 19.91 9.17 -5.04
C ARG A 63 20.14 7.80 -4.42
N GLY A 64 21.36 7.31 -4.56
CA GLY A 64 21.83 6.16 -3.80
C GLY A 64 21.92 6.43 -2.29
N PRO A 65 22.26 5.40 -1.48
CA PRO A 65 22.40 5.56 -0.04
C PRO A 65 23.42 6.65 0.31
N ASP A 66 23.26 7.22 1.50
CA ASP A 66 24.25 8.11 2.07
C ASP A 66 25.55 7.34 2.40
N ARG A 67 26.56 8.06 2.93
CA ARG A 67 27.87 7.48 3.27
C ARG A 67 27.81 6.38 4.35
N ASN A 68 26.70 6.30 5.08
CA ASN A 68 26.45 5.31 6.13
C ASN A 68 25.57 4.15 5.64
N GLY A 69 25.20 4.14 4.36
CA GLY A 69 24.29 3.15 3.79
C GLY A 69 22.80 3.44 4.05
N ASN A 70 22.45 4.60 4.62
CA ASN A 70 21.08 4.97 4.85
C ASN A 70 20.41 5.49 3.58
N TRP A 71 19.12 5.27 3.47
CA TRP A 71 18.26 5.75 2.39
C TRP A 71 17.27 6.77 2.92
N PRO A 72 17.69 8.05 3.11
CA PRO A 72 16.78 9.07 3.62
C PRO A 72 15.74 9.39 2.57
N HIS A 73 14.50 9.05 2.86
CA HIS A 73 13.35 9.42 2.02
C HIS A 73 12.66 10.64 2.64
N ASP A 74 12.45 11.64 1.80
CA ASP A 74 11.55 12.75 2.09
C ASP A 74 10.20 12.51 1.43
N VAL A 75 9.12 13.07 1.98
CA VAL A 75 7.85 13.18 1.29
C VAL A 75 7.86 14.42 0.39
N TYR A 76 7.61 14.21 -0.88
CA TYR A 76 7.45 15.26 -1.89
C TYR A 76 5.98 15.44 -2.25
N VAL A 77 5.65 16.64 -2.77
CA VAL A 77 4.34 16.92 -3.35
C VAL A 77 4.49 17.69 -4.65
N ALA A 78 3.67 17.34 -5.63
CA ALA A 78 3.50 18.06 -6.89
C ALA A 78 2.02 18.31 -7.16
N LEU A 79 1.70 19.33 -7.95
CA LEU A 79 0.33 19.60 -8.41
C LEU A 79 0.17 19.04 -9.81
N TRP A 80 -0.85 18.22 -10.02
CA TRP A 80 -1.25 17.72 -11.33
C TRP A 80 -2.53 18.41 -11.79
N HIS A 81 -2.62 18.75 -13.09
CA HIS A 81 -3.71 19.48 -13.70
C HIS A 81 -4.53 18.57 -14.63
N ALA A 82 -5.80 18.37 -14.34
CA ALA A 82 -6.65 17.42 -15.07
C ALA A 82 -6.97 17.84 -16.53
N ASP A 83 -6.96 19.12 -16.84
CA ASP A 83 -7.22 19.64 -18.19
C ASP A 83 -6.03 19.42 -19.13
N SER A 84 -4.82 19.75 -18.69
CA SER A 84 -3.58 19.65 -19.46
C SER A 84 -2.83 18.33 -19.26
N GLY A 85 -3.02 17.68 -18.08
CA GLY A 85 -2.22 16.55 -17.62
C GLY A 85 -0.80 16.92 -17.26
N VAL A 86 -0.53 18.20 -17.06
CA VAL A 86 0.79 18.67 -16.61
C VAL A 86 0.93 18.37 -15.11
N LEU A 87 2.09 17.87 -14.74
CA LEU A 87 2.55 17.76 -13.39
C LEU A 87 3.58 18.86 -13.13
N ASP A 88 3.31 19.72 -12.15
CA ASP A 88 4.24 20.78 -11.76
C ASP A 88 5.51 20.17 -11.15
N ALA A 89 6.58 20.99 -11.08
CA ALA A 89 7.82 20.56 -10.44
C ALA A 89 7.58 20.17 -8.98
N PRO A 90 7.98 18.96 -8.56
CA PRO A 90 7.81 18.53 -7.17
C PRO A 90 8.61 19.39 -6.19
N ARG A 91 8.08 19.57 -4.99
CA ARG A 91 8.76 20.21 -3.86
C ARG A 91 8.75 19.31 -2.64
N VAL A 92 9.72 19.50 -1.76
CA VAL A 92 9.73 18.82 -0.46
C VAL A 92 8.51 19.25 0.34
N PHE A 93 7.77 18.30 0.87
CA PHE A 93 6.63 18.52 1.76
C PHE A 93 6.98 18.21 3.22
N ILE A 94 7.57 17.04 3.49
CA ILE A 94 8.08 16.66 4.81
C ILE A 94 9.51 16.17 4.64
N ARG A 95 10.41 16.66 5.50
CA ARG A 95 11.81 16.25 5.59
C ARG A 95 12.21 16.08 7.05
N LYS A 96 12.70 14.88 7.38
CA LYS A 96 13.29 14.54 8.67
C LYS A 96 14.56 13.73 8.45
N PRO A 97 15.41 13.55 9.46
CA PRO A 97 16.60 12.70 9.34
C PRO A 97 16.28 11.25 9.01
N GLU A 98 15.14 10.75 9.52
CA GLU A 98 14.65 9.42 9.30
C GLU A 98 14.01 9.30 7.89
N ALA A 99 13.90 8.08 7.36
CA ALA A 99 13.18 7.83 6.12
C ALA A 99 11.67 7.94 6.36
N GLN A 100 10.97 8.66 5.48
CA GLN A 100 9.51 8.84 5.49
C GLN A 100 8.91 8.11 4.28
N GLU A 101 8.61 6.81 4.44
CA GLU A 101 8.08 5.94 3.36
C GLU A 101 7.34 4.70 3.90
N PRO A 102 6.45 4.06 3.13
CA PRO A 102 5.79 4.60 1.94
C PRO A 102 4.72 5.63 2.31
N VAL A 103 4.61 6.69 1.53
CA VAL A 103 3.57 7.69 1.77
C VAL A 103 2.21 7.20 1.28
N THR A 104 1.19 7.39 2.11
CA THR A 104 -0.22 7.19 1.76
C THR A 104 -1.04 8.42 2.13
N VAL A 105 -2.10 8.71 1.38
CA VAL A 105 -2.87 9.94 1.55
C VAL A 105 -4.37 9.67 1.39
N ALA A 106 -5.18 10.40 2.15
CA ALA A 106 -6.63 10.41 2.00
C ALA A 106 -7.19 11.80 2.24
N ARG A 107 -8.27 12.15 1.53
CA ARG A 107 -9.04 13.36 1.77
C ARG A 107 -10.43 12.98 2.27
N ASN A 108 -10.84 13.55 3.39
CA ASN A 108 -12.17 13.33 3.94
C ASN A 108 -13.23 14.25 3.29
N ARG A 109 -14.50 14.01 3.61
CA ARG A 109 -15.62 14.78 3.05
C ARG A 109 -15.60 16.27 3.47
N ALA A 110 -15.00 16.60 4.61
CA ALA A 110 -14.81 17.99 5.04
C ALA A 110 -13.65 18.70 4.30
N GLY A 111 -12.93 18.01 3.41
CA GLY A 111 -11.84 18.59 2.64
C GLY A 111 -10.49 18.57 3.35
N GLN A 112 -10.37 17.88 4.48
CA GLN A 112 -9.09 17.71 5.19
C GLN A 112 -8.31 16.57 4.58
N VAL A 113 -6.98 16.67 4.58
CA VAL A 113 -6.05 15.71 3.98
C VAL A 113 -5.17 15.12 5.09
N MET A 114 -5.22 13.81 5.27
CA MET A 114 -4.25 13.08 6.09
C MET A 114 -3.16 12.53 5.20
N VAL A 115 -1.90 12.78 5.57
CA VAL A 115 -0.69 12.20 4.98
C VAL A 115 -0.08 11.29 6.04
N SER A 116 0.10 10.02 5.73
CA SER A 116 0.62 9.00 6.65
C SER A 116 1.74 8.21 5.98
N PHE A 117 2.72 7.77 6.75
CA PHE A 117 3.88 6.99 6.34
C PHE A 117 4.57 6.37 7.55
N GLU A 118 5.44 5.42 7.29
CA GLU A 118 6.42 4.94 8.27
C GLU A 118 7.53 5.97 8.41
N ASP A 119 8.00 6.17 9.64
CA ASP A 119 9.08 7.07 9.98
C ASP A 119 10.14 6.30 10.76
N GLY A 120 11.39 6.38 10.35
CA GLY A 120 12.47 5.67 11.00
C GLY A 120 12.87 4.36 10.32
N TRP A 121 12.53 4.13 9.06
CA TRP A 121 12.87 2.92 8.33
C TRP A 121 14.38 2.61 8.30
N ASN A 122 15.25 3.62 8.40
CA ASN A 122 16.70 3.45 8.52
C ASN A 122 17.16 2.90 9.89
N ALA A 123 16.27 2.91 10.88
CA ALA A 123 16.53 2.44 12.25
C ALA A 123 15.31 1.64 12.71
N PRO A 124 15.22 0.34 12.37
CA PRO A 124 14.03 -0.50 12.58
C PRO A 124 13.49 -0.51 14.00
N GLU A 125 14.37 -0.34 14.99
CA GLU A 125 13.99 -0.22 16.40
C GLU A 125 13.19 1.06 16.70
N ASN A 126 13.20 2.03 15.79
CA ASN A 126 12.52 3.31 15.92
C ASN A 126 11.39 3.49 14.90
N VAL A 127 11.09 2.46 14.10
CA VAL A 127 9.99 2.54 13.13
C VAL A 127 8.68 2.90 13.84
N THR A 128 8.01 3.90 13.30
CA THR A 128 6.77 4.42 13.87
C THR A 128 5.84 4.82 12.73
N GLN A 129 4.63 4.28 12.72
CA GLN A 129 3.60 4.79 11.82
C GLN A 129 3.16 6.17 12.31
N ARG A 130 3.27 7.19 11.43
CA ARG A 130 2.99 8.60 11.76
C ARG A 130 2.07 9.24 10.74
N PHE A 131 1.54 10.41 11.09
CA PHE A 131 0.70 11.21 10.19
C PHE A 131 0.81 12.71 10.44
N GLY A 132 0.26 13.48 9.51
CA GLY A 132 -0.12 14.88 9.66
C GLY A 132 -1.44 15.15 8.97
N ILE A 133 -2.17 16.18 9.41
CA ILE A 133 -3.46 16.60 8.80
C ILE A 133 -3.33 18.05 8.32
N TYR A 134 -3.81 18.28 7.12
CA TYR A 134 -3.70 19.53 6.38
C TYR A 134 -5.04 19.90 5.74
N ASP A 135 -5.21 21.15 5.39
CA ASP A 135 -6.28 21.55 4.47
C ASP A 135 -5.92 21.25 3.00
N THR A 136 -6.82 21.48 2.07
CA THR A 136 -6.59 21.24 0.62
C THR A 136 -5.52 22.14 0.01
N SER A 137 -5.14 23.23 0.67
CA SER A 137 -4.00 24.09 0.33
C SER A 137 -2.70 23.66 1.02
N LEU A 138 -2.73 22.51 1.71
CA LEU A 138 -1.63 21.92 2.46
C LEU A 138 -1.14 22.77 3.64
N ARG A 139 -1.99 23.65 4.19
CA ARG A 139 -1.73 24.33 5.46
C ARG A 139 -2.05 23.36 6.60
N PRO A 140 -1.18 23.27 7.61
CA PRO A 140 -1.34 22.30 8.69
C PRO A 140 -2.58 22.60 9.56
N ILE A 141 -3.42 21.61 9.78
CA ILE A 141 -4.47 21.56 10.81
C ILE A 141 -3.91 20.90 12.05
N LYS A 142 -3.27 19.75 11.86
CA LYS A 142 -2.46 19.07 12.88
C LYS A 142 -1.15 18.66 12.25
N PRO A 143 -0.07 19.43 12.49
CA PRO A 143 1.17 19.22 11.76
C PRO A 143 1.82 17.87 12.13
N TYR A 144 2.54 17.29 11.17
CA TYR A 144 3.47 16.21 11.40
C TYR A 144 4.58 16.65 12.40
N PRO A 145 5.07 15.77 13.30
CA PRO A 145 4.74 14.34 13.42
C PRO A 145 3.62 14.09 14.46
N GLN A 146 2.62 13.31 14.06
CA GLN A 146 1.66 12.73 14.98
C GLN A 146 1.81 11.21 14.94
N GLN A 147 1.81 10.55 16.10
CA GLN A 147 2.02 9.11 16.18
C GLN A 147 0.72 8.35 15.95
N VAL A 148 0.75 7.36 15.07
CA VAL A 148 -0.25 6.29 15.02
C VAL A 148 0.18 5.20 15.98
N GLU A 149 1.33 4.53 15.73
CA GLU A 149 1.83 3.44 16.56
C GLU A 149 3.36 3.37 16.51
N SER A 150 3.99 3.16 17.68
CA SER A 150 5.41 2.84 17.78
C SER A 150 5.61 1.37 17.41
N GLY A 151 6.52 1.08 16.48
CA GLY A 151 6.64 -0.25 15.88
C GLY A 151 5.65 -0.52 14.75
N GLY A 152 4.66 0.37 14.55
CA GLY A 152 3.70 0.27 13.46
C GLY A 152 4.35 0.55 12.11
N HIS A 153 3.96 -0.23 11.08
CA HIS A 153 4.50 -0.14 9.73
C HIS A 153 3.48 -0.57 8.67
N SER A 154 3.84 -0.39 7.39
CA SER A 154 3.01 -0.72 6.22
C SER A 154 1.61 -0.11 6.26
N GLY A 155 1.45 1.02 6.96
CA GLY A 155 0.14 1.61 7.20
C GLY A 155 -0.41 2.35 5.99
N HIS A 156 -1.68 2.10 5.68
CA HIS A 156 -2.44 2.81 4.66
C HIS A 156 -3.58 3.59 5.27
N VAL A 157 -3.84 4.79 4.75
CA VAL A 157 -4.93 5.64 5.22
C VAL A 157 -6.07 5.70 4.20
N ALA A 158 -7.30 5.65 4.70
CA ALA A 158 -8.50 5.97 3.93
C ALA A 158 -9.39 6.97 4.67
N ALA A 159 -10.26 7.64 3.94
CA ALA A 159 -11.30 8.49 4.52
C ALA A 159 -12.66 7.80 4.41
N VAL A 160 -13.46 7.85 5.49
CA VAL A 160 -14.84 7.38 5.55
C VAL A 160 -15.71 8.50 6.13
N GLY A 161 -16.48 9.15 5.27
CA GLY A 161 -17.19 10.37 5.63
C GLY A 161 -16.20 11.47 6.05
N GLU A 162 -16.28 11.93 7.30
CA GLU A 162 -15.36 12.94 7.86
C GLU A 162 -14.21 12.35 8.67
N ARG A 163 -14.15 11.01 8.80
CA ARG A 163 -13.12 10.31 9.59
C ARG A 163 -11.98 9.85 8.72
N PHE A 164 -10.81 9.72 9.34
CA PHE A 164 -9.67 9.00 8.79
C PHE A 164 -9.50 7.66 9.49
N VAL A 165 -9.16 6.66 8.72
CA VAL A 165 -8.90 5.30 9.17
C VAL A 165 -7.49 4.93 8.73
N VAL A 166 -6.60 4.68 9.66
CA VAL A 166 -5.25 4.16 9.39
C VAL A 166 -5.26 2.67 9.70
N PHE A 167 -5.01 1.86 8.69
CA PHE A 167 -4.89 0.40 8.79
C PHE A 167 -3.42 0.04 8.64
N TYR A 168 -2.83 -0.59 9.66
CA TYR A 168 -1.39 -0.79 9.76
C TYR A 168 -1.05 -2.17 10.33
N SER A 169 0.17 -2.65 10.06
CA SER A 169 0.78 -3.77 10.76
C SER A 169 1.55 -3.27 11.96
N ASP A 170 1.72 -4.14 12.96
CA ASP A 170 2.55 -3.88 14.13
C ASP A 170 3.56 -5.01 14.33
N GLY A 171 4.70 -4.65 14.92
CA GLY A 171 5.78 -5.57 15.27
C GLY A 171 6.53 -6.15 14.07
N TRP A 172 7.70 -6.67 14.38
CA TRP A 172 8.60 -7.34 13.46
C TRP A 172 8.84 -8.76 13.94
N ILE A 173 8.64 -9.75 13.07
CA ILE A 173 8.97 -11.14 13.37
C ILE A 173 10.44 -11.38 13.05
N GLU A 174 11.23 -11.70 14.08
CA GLU A 174 12.63 -12.07 13.90
C GLU A 174 12.76 -13.27 12.96
N GLY A 175 13.78 -13.25 12.11
CA GLY A 175 14.02 -14.30 11.12
C GLY A 175 13.27 -14.10 9.81
N GLY A 176 12.67 -12.96 9.64
CA GLY A 176 12.06 -12.55 8.38
C GLY A 176 10.73 -13.20 8.12
N GLY A 177 10.08 -12.69 7.12
CA GLY A 177 8.93 -13.28 6.52
C GLY A 177 9.31 -14.08 5.31
N VAL A 178 8.29 -14.43 4.57
CA VAL A 178 8.37 -15.08 3.27
C VAL A 178 9.18 -14.31 2.24
N ASP A 179 9.34 -13.02 2.45
CA ASP A 179 10.12 -12.07 1.66
C ASP A 179 11.39 -11.60 2.39
N ASN A 180 11.70 -12.18 3.53
CA ASN A 180 12.82 -11.82 4.39
C ASN A 180 12.76 -10.40 4.99
N LEU A 181 11.62 -9.74 4.96
CA LEU A 181 11.45 -8.40 5.49
C LEU A 181 11.11 -8.37 6.99
N GLY A 182 10.85 -9.53 7.59
CA GLY A 182 10.59 -9.65 9.03
C GLY A 182 9.32 -8.99 9.53
N SER A 183 8.46 -8.53 8.65
CA SER A 183 7.30 -7.72 9.00
C SER A 183 6.06 -8.51 9.42
N GLY A 184 5.19 -7.88 10.19
CA GLY A 184 3.83 -8.30 10.43
C GLY A 184 3.61 -9.27 11.60
N ASN A 185 3.18 -8.75 12.72
CA ASN A 185 2.71 -9.53 13.86
C ASN A 185 1.23 -9.24 14.16
N GLY A 186 0.48 -8.90 13.11
CA GLY A 186 -0.93 -8.55 13.18
C GLY A 186 -1.24 -7.28 12.42
N VAL A 187 -2.54 -7.04 12.22
CA VAL A 187 -3.08 -5.85 11.56
C VAL A 187 -4.11 -5.18 12.45
N TYR A 188 -4.04 -3.86 12.52
CA TYR A 188 -4.74 -3.02 13.46
C TYR A 188 -5.28 -1.77 12.79
N VAL A 189 -6.31 -1.17 13.36
CA VAL A 189 -6.90 0.07 12.88
C VAL A 189 -6.93 1.13 13.97
N LYS A 190 -6.58 2.36 13.61
CA LYS A 190 -6.90 3.55 14.39
C LYS A 190 -7.78 4.50 13.59
N VAL A 191 -8.82 5.01 14.25
CA VAL A 191 -9.78 5.95 13.66
C VAL A 191 -9.57 7.32 14.28
N TYR A 192 -9.52 8.34 13.43
CA TYR A 192 -9.33 9.75 13.80
C TYR A 192 -10.44 10.64 13.26
N ASP A 193 -10.72 11.73 13.95
CA ASP A 193 -11.47 12.84 13.38
C ASP A 193 -10.59 13.72 12.45
N GLY A 194 -11.20 14.72 11.83
CA GLY A 194 -10.49 15.65 10.95
C GLY A 194 -9.48 16.56 11.65
N HIS A 195 -9.46 16.62 12.98
CA HIS A 195 -8.49 17.35 13.79
C HIS A 195 -7.39 16.44 14.36
N GLY A 196 -7.43 15.14 14.03
CA GLY A 196 -6.46 14.16 14.47
C GLY A 196 -6.63 13.73 15.92
N HIS A 197 -7.83 13.89 16.49
CA HIS A 197 -8.15 13.24 17.76
C HIS A 197 -8.47 11.78 17.46
N ARG A 198 -7.82 10.88 18.22
CA ARG A 198 -8.07 9.45 18.12
C ARG A 198 -9.45 9.12 18.70
N LEU A 199 -10.29 8.52 17.88
CA LEU A 199 -11.65 8.13 18.23
C LEU A 199 -11.73 6.66 18.66
N ARG A 200 -10.94 5.77 18.03
CA ARG A 200 -10.95 4.33 18.27
C ARG A 200 -9.61 3.68 18.01
N ASP A 201 -9.35 2.59 18.73
CA ASP A 201 -8.32 1.59 18.47
C ASP A 201 -9.03 0.25 18.31
N ILE A 202 -8.68 -0.52 17.29
CA ILE A 202 -9.38 -1.75 16.92
C ILE A 202 -8.35 -2.79 16.49
N ASP A 203 -8.32 -3.91 17.19
CA ASP A 203 -7.57 -5.09 16.80
C ASP A 203 -8.36 -5.81 15.71
N ILE A 204 -7.73 -6.05 14.55
CA ILE A 204 -8.37 -6.72 13.42
C ILE A 204 -8.01 -8.21 13.42
N ALA A 205 -6.71 -8.53 13.30
CA ALA A 205 -6.23 -9.90 13.30
C ALA A 205 -4.77 -9.97 13.77
N HIS A 206 -4.48 -10.88 14.72
CA HIS A 206 -3.12 -11.11 15.25
C HIS A 206 -2.87 -12.56 15.69
N ALA A 207 -3.77 -13.47 15.33
CA ALA A 207 -3.65 -14.89 15.72
C ALA A 207 -2.58 -15.64 14.92
N ARG A 208 -2.22 -15.11 13.75
CA ARG A 208 -1.15 -15.58 12.89
C ARG A 208 -0.33 -14.39 12.44
N ARG A 209 0.67 -14.61 11.60
CA ARG A 209 1.34 -13.51 10.94
C ARG A 209 0.42 -12.93 9.88
N GLU A 210 -0.13 -11.75 10.18
CA GLU A 210 -0.93 -10.90 9.29
C GLU A 210 -0.14 -9.64 8.98
N TRP A 211 -0.13 -9.23 7.69
CA TRP A 211 0.63 -8.04 7.27
C TRP A 211 0.14 -7.48 5.93
N TRP A 212 0.75 -6.37 5.52
CA TRP A 212 0.46 -5.64 4.31
C TRP A 212 -1.00 -5.19 4.24
N PRO A 213 -1.44 -4.36 5.19
CA PRO A 213 -2.81 -3.89 5.28
C PRO A 213 -3.13 -2.88 4.19
N MET A 214 -4.11 -3.17 3.34
CA MET A 214 -4.66 -2.29 2.32
C MET A 214 -6.07 -1.88 2.69
N ILE A 215 -6.45 -0.62 2.43
CA ILE A 215 -7.74 -0.09 2.82
C ILE A 215 -8.35 0.77 1.71
N ALA A 216 -9.67 0.65 1.50
CA ALA A 216 -10.47 1.59 0.74
C ALA A 216 -11.61 2.15 1.59
N GLY A 217 -11.78 3.46 1.57
CA GLY A 217 -12.87 4.14 2.26
C GLY A 217 -14.06 4.36 1.32
N GLY A 218 -15.24 3.88 1.73
CA GLY A 218 -16.52 4.23 1.13
C GLY A 218 -17.21 5.36 1.90
N ASP A 219 -18.50 5.57 1.65
CA ASP A 219 -19.25 6.67 2.28
C ASP A 219 -19.42 6.47 3.80
N THR A 220 -19.67 5.24 4.23
CA THR A 220 -19.96 4.89 5.64
C THR A 220 -19.13 3.72 6.16
N ARG A 221 -18.43 2.99 5.29
CA ARG A 221 -17.67 1.78 5.58
C ARG A 221 -16.30 1.85 4.95
N ALA A 222 -15.36 1.07 5.48
CA ALA A 222 -14.09 0.78 4.83
C ALA A 222 -13.97 -0.71 4.55
N LEU A 223 -13.41 -1.07 3.39
CA LEU A 223 -12.92 -2.42 3.12
C LEU A 223 -11.47 -2.50 3.58
N LEU A 224 -11.19 -3.46 4.44
CA LEU A 224 -9.87 -3.86 4.89
C LEU A 224 -9.46 -5.13 4.15
N ALA A 225 -8.24 -5.18 3.63
CA ALA A 225 -7.66 -6.36 3.00
C ALA A 225 -6.22 -6.55 3.46
N TRP A 226 -5.81 -7.79 3.77
CA TRP A 226 -4.46 -8.08 4.24
C TRP A 226 -4.04 -9.49 3.91
N GLN A 227 -2.75 -9.75 3.96
CA GLN A 227 -2.15 -11.07 3.78
C GLN A 227 -2.08 -11.80 5.12
N GLN A 228 -2.40 -13.09 5.12
CA GLN A 228 -2.19 -13.99 6.22
C GLN A 228 -1.17 -15.07 5.83
N PHE A 229 -0.13 -15.21 6.63
CA PHE A 229 0.88 -16.24 6.44
C PHE A 229 0.29 -17.65 6.61
N VAL A 230 0.69 -18.55 5.74
CA VAL A 230 0.33 -19.97 5.81
C VAL A 230 1.63 -20.79 5.91
N PRO A 231 1.86 -21.51 7.02
CA PRO A 231 3.08 -22.28 7.21
C PRO A 231 3.31 -23.28 6.08
N GLY A 232 4.57 -23.36 5.58
CA GLY A 232 4.97 -24.28 4.52
C GLY A 232 4.57 -23.85 3.10
N ARG A 233 4.00 -22.65 2.91
CA ARG A 233 3.67 -22.08 1.60
C ARG A 233 4.56 -20.88 1.27
N THR A 234 4.74 -20.62 -0.03
CA THR A 234 5.46 -19.45 -0.57
C THR A 234 4.49 -18.37 -1.08
N ASP A 235 3.22 -18.46 -0.68
CA ASP A 235 2.14 -17.54 -0.97
C ASP A 235 1.33 -17.29 0.33
N ALA A 236 0.38 -16.39 0.30
CA ALA A 236 -0.46 -16.05 1.44
C ALA A 236 -1.94 -16.40 1.18
N ASP A 237 -2.75 -16.32 2.24
CA ASP A 237 -4.18 -16.17 2.08
C ASP A 237 -4.54 -14.68 2.14
N LEU A 238 -5.37 -14.22 1.21
CA LEU A 238 -5.94 -12.87 1.23
C LEU A 238 -7.16 -12.86 2.12
N LYS A 239 -7.10 -12.10 3.19
CA LYS A 239 -8.23 -11.86 4.10
C LYS A 239 -8.85 -10.51 3.84
N ILE A 240 -10.15 -10.42 4.11
CA ILE A 240 -10.90 -9.17 4.11
C ILE A 240 -11.79 -9.05 5.32
N ALA A 241 -12.13 -7.81 5.67
CA ALA A 241 -13.23 -7.44 6.55
C ALA A 241 -13.77 -6.07 6.15
N VAL A 242 -15.01 -5.77 6.51
CA VAL A 242 -15.58 -4.43 6.41
C VAL A 242 -15.64 -3.79 7.78
N LEU A 243 -15.15 -2.57 7.88
CA LEU A 243 -15.16 -1.79 9.11
C LEU A 243 -16.23 -0.71 9.06
N ASP A 244 -17.01 -0.60 10.13
CA ASP A 244 -17.79 0.59 10.48
C ASP A 244 -16.96 1.49 11.40
N PRO A 245 -16.32 2.55 10.93
CA PRO A 245 -15.48 3.37 11.79
C PRO A 245 -16.27 4.22 12.80
N ALA A 246 -17.58 4.38 12.63
CA ALA A 246 -18.42 5.09 13.58
C ALA A 246 -18.68 4.27 14.83
N SER A 247 -19.01 2.97 14.70
CA SER A 247 -19.22 2.06 15.83
C SER A 247 -17.96 1.30 16.23
N GLY A 248 -16.98 1.13 15.35
CA GLY A 248 -15.83 0.25 15.51
C GLY A 248 -16.11 -1.21 15.18
N ARG A 249 -17.29 -1.51 14.63
CA ARG A 249 -17.68 -2.89 14.31
C ARG A 249 -16.96 -3.41 13.07
N VAL A 250 -16.33 -4.58 13.22
CA VAL A 250 -15.74 -5.36 12.13
C VAL A 250 -16.77 -6.38 11.66
N ILE A 251 -16.99 -6.49 10.36
CA ILE A 251 -18.04 -7.28 9.73
C ILE A 251 -17.41 -8.22 8.70
N GLY A 252 -17.79 -9.50 8.75
CA GLY A 252 -17.52 -10.46 7.68
C GLY A 252 -16.05 -10.80 7.46
N GLU A 253 -15.23 -10.80 8.53
CA GLU A 253 -13.85 -11.27 8.43
C GLU A 253 -13.80 -12.69 7.87
N ARG A 254 -13.02 -12.87 6.80
CA ARG A 254 -12.83 -14.18 6.16
C ARG A 254 -11.65 -14.18 5.20
N VAL A 255 -11.21 -15.39 4.82
CA VAL A 255 -10.38 -15.60 3.65
C VAL A 255 -11.22 -15.34 2.40
N LEU A 256 -10.77 -14.41 1.56
CA LEU A 256 -11.39 -14.12 0.25
C LEU A 256 -10.78 -14.98 -0.85
N ARG A 257 -9.46 -15.09 -0.85
CA ARG A 257 -8.68 -15.87 -1.81
C ARG A 257 -7.53 -16.59 -1.12
N GLU A 258 -7.37 -17.87 -1.41
CA GLU A 258 -6.17 -18.63 -1.07
C GLU A 258 -5.09 -18.45 -2.14
N ARG A 259 -3.84 -18.73 -1.79
CA ARG A 259 -2.69 -18.72 -2.69
C ARG A 259 -2.48 -17.38 -3.40
N LEU A 260 -2.66 -16.30 -2.67
CA LEU A 260 -2.33 -14.95 -3.11
C LEU A 260 -0.82 -14.83 -3.34
N GLN A 261 -0.41 -14.31 -4.48
CA GLN A 261 0.95 -13.85 -4.68
C GLN A 261 1.20 -12.61 -3.81
N TYR A 262 2.31 -12.60 -3.07
CA TYR A 262 2.58 -11.52 -2.11
C TYR A 262 2.53 -10.14 -2.75
N TYR A 263 1.87 -9.20 -2.06
CA TYR A 263 1.78 -7.77 -2.37
C TYR A 263 1.07 -7.41 -3.70
N THR A 264 0.47 -8.37 -4.40
CA THR A 264 -0.14 -8.14 -5.71
C THR A 264 -1.64 -7.84 -5.64
N TYR A 265 -2.10 -7.16 -4.61
CA TYR A 265 -3.52 -6.77 -4.49
C TYR A 265 -3.67 -5.29 -4.16
N SER A 266 -4.81 -4.75 -4.56
CA SER A 266 -5.23 -3.37 -4.30
C SER A 266 -6.73 -3.30 -4.10
N VAL A 267 -7.16 -2.26 -3.39
CA VAL A 267 -8.58 -2.01 -3.10
C VAL A 267 -8.95 -0.58 -3.46
N ALA A 268 -10.17 -0.37 -3.96
CA ALA A 268 -10.71 0.94 -4.25
C ALA A 268 -12.23 0.97 -4.00
N TRP A 269 -12.77 2.16 -3.73
CA TRP A 269 -14.21 2.41 -3.67
C TRP A 269 -14.71 2.92 -5.01
N LEU A 270 -15.80 2.35 -5.54
CA LEU A 270 -16.50 2.81 -6.73
C LEU A 270 -17.80 3.54 -6.34
N PRO A 271 -17.79 4.87 -6.24
CA PRO A 271 -18.95 5.63 -5.76
C PRO A 271 -20.19 5.45 -6.64
N SER A 272 -20.00 5.30 -7.96
CA SER A 272 -21.11 5.20 -8.94
C SER A 272 -21.94 3.93 -8.81
N VAL A 273 -21.44 2.91 -8.12
CA VAL A 273 -22.14 1.64 -7.88
C VAL A 273 -22.21 1.27 -6.41
N GLU A 274 -21.60 2.10 -5.53
CA GLU A 274 -21.51 1.88 -4.08
C GLU A 274 -20.93 0.50 -3.71
N ARG A 275 -19.80 0.17 -4.33
CA ARG A 275 -19.09 -1.10 -4.12
C ARG A 275 -17.60 -0.88 -3.96
N PHE A 276 -16.98 -1.78 -3.23
CA PHE A 276 -15.52 -1.90 -3.23
C PHE A 276 -15.09 -2.81 -4.39
N LEU A 277 -14.02 -2.43 -5.06
CA LEU A 277 -13.31 -3.25 -6.01
C LEU A 277 -12.00 -3.70 -5.37
N LEU A 278 -11.75 -5.00 -5.38
CA LEU A 278 -10.49 -5.60 -5.00
C LEU A 278 -9.94 -6.33 -6.21
N VAL A 279 -8.68 -6.05 -6.57
CA VAL A 279 -7.95 -6.77 -7.63
C VAL A 279 -6.73 -7.42 -7.02
N GLY A 280 -6.25 -8.52 -7.61
CA GLY A 280 -5.05 -9.19 -7.13
C GLY A 280 -4.61 -10.34 -8.02
N THR A 281 -3.57 -11.08 -7.58
CA THR A 281 -3.05 -12.27 -8.25
C THR A 281 -3.06 -13.45 -7.30
N ALA A 282 -3.74 -14.51 -7.68
CA ALA A 282 -3.77 -15.77 -6.95
C ALA A 282 -3.54 -16.93 -7.93
N GLN A 283 -2.74 -17.92 -7.52
CA GLN A 283 -2.43 -19.10 -8.35
C GLN A 283 -1.86 -18.74 -9.74
N GLY A 284 -1.13 -17.62 -9.84
CA GLY A 284 -0.54 -17.14 -11.10
C GLY A 284 -1.48 -16.36 -12.03
N HIS A 285 -2.75 -16.21 -11.67
CA HIS A 285 -3.75 -15.48 -12.46
C HIS A 285 -4.26 -14.26 -11.72
N GLY A 286 -4.53 -13.19 -12.45
CA GLY A 286 -5.23 -12.04 -11.92
C GLY A 286 -6.69 -12.35 -11.62
N PHE A 287 -7.24 -11.70 -10.62
CA PHE A 287 -8.66 -11.76 -10.27
C PHE A 287 -9.18 -10.39 -9.89
N ALA A 288 -10.49 -10.21 -9.95
CA ALA A 288 -11.18 -9.04 -9.45
C ALA A 288 -12.47 -9.43 -8.73
N GLU A 289 -12.75 -8.74 -7.61
CA GLU A 289 -13.93 -8.94 -6.78
C GLU A 289 -14.68 -7.62 -6.56
N LEU A 290 -15.98 -7.63 -6.79
CA LEU A 290 -16.87 -6.53 -6.42
C LEU A 290 -17.53 -6.88 -5.09
N ILE A 291 -17.35 -6.04 -4.07
CA ILE A 291 -17.71 -6.34 -2.68
C ILE A 291 -18.64 -5.23 -2.16
N ASP A 292 -19.73 -5.63 -1.50
CA ASP A 292 -20.68 -4.68 -0.92
C ASP A 292 -20.27 -4.20 0.50
N ASN A 293 -21.06 -3.28 1.07
CA ASN A 293 -20.83 -2.73 2.40
C ASN A 293 -21.02 -3.73 3.57
N ASP A 294 -21.54 -4.94 3.30
CA ASP A 294 -21.61 -6.03 4.26
C ASP A 294 -20.49 -7.05 4.06
N GLY A 295 -19.57 -6.77 3.14
CA GLY A 295 -18.44 -7.64 2.81
C GLY A 295 -18.79 -8.82 1.91
N LYS A 296 -19.99 -8.87 1.31
CA LYS A 296 -20.37 -9.95 0.40
C LYS A 296 -19.84 -9.67 -1.00
N VAL A 297 -19.30 -10.69 -1.65
CA VAL A 297 -18.95 -10.66 -3.07
C VAL A 297 -20.22 -10.64 -3.91
N ARG A 298 -20.34 -9.64 -4.77
CA ARG A 298 -21.49 -9.43 -5.65
C ARG A 298 -21.20 -9.86 -7.08
N ALA A 299 -19.95 -9.73 -7.50
CA ALA A 299 -19.47 -10.21 -8.80
C ALA A 299 -17.98 -10.52 -8.72
N SER A 300 -17.52 -11.44 -9.57
CA SER A 300 -16.12 -11.89 -9.61
C SER A 300 -15.65 -12.09 -11.04
N ILE A 301 -14.35 -11.80 -11.26
CA ILE A 301 -13.58 -12.28 -12.38
C ILE A 301 -12.49 -13.19 -11.80
N SER A 302 -12.51 -14.48 -12.13
CA SER A 302 -11.58 -15.44 -11.53
C SER A 302 -10.26 -15.56 -12.28
N CYS A 303 -10.21 -15.09 -13.51
CA CYS A 303 -9.06 -15.24 -14.39
C CYS A 303 -8.93 -14.04 -15.33
N MET A 304 -7.85 -13.32 -15.15
CA MET A 304 -7.41 -12.21 -16.00
C MET A 304 -5.87 -12.11 -15.95
N PRO A 305 -5.21 -11.25 -16.73
CA PRO A 305 -3.78 -11.01 -16.59
C PRO A 305 -3.40 -10.66 -15.14
N ALA A 306 -2.27 -11.19 -14.68
CA ALA A 306 -1.79 -11.00 -13.32
C ALA A 306 -1.61 -9.52 -12.99
N SER A 307 -1.99 -9.09 -11.80
CA SER A 307 -1.71 -7.75 -11.27
C SER A 307 -0.24 -7.61 -10.90
N VAL A 308 0.27 -6.40 -10.91
CA VAL A 308 1.62 -6.10 -10.42
C VAL A 308 1.61 -5.79 -8.92
N ARG A 309 2.77 -5.88 -8.29
CA ARG A 309 2.95 -5.47 -6.90
C ARG A 309 2.66 -3.97 -6.75
N GLU A 310 1.96 -3.61 -5.70
CA GLU A 310 1.65 -2.21 -5.34
C GLU A 310 0.95 -1.42 -6.46
N ALA A 311 0.20 -2.15 -7.32
CA ALA A 311 -0.62 -1.51 -8.34
C ALA A 311 -1.75 -0.69 -7.71
N ALA A 312 -2.02 0.47 -8.31
CA ALA A 312 -3.19 1.24 -7.97
C ALA A 312 -4.40 0.88 -8.84
N ILE A 313 -5.57 1.37 -8.44
CA ILE A 313 -6.79 1.32 -9.21
C ILE A 313 -7.22 2.76 -9.49
N ALA A 314 -7.26 3.16 -10.77
CA ALA A 314 -7.86 4.42 -11.19
C ALA A 314 -9.35 4.22 -11.50
N ILE A 315 -10.19 5.19 -11.13
CA ILE A 315 -11.64 5.08 -11.28
C ILE A 315 -12.17 6.25 -12.13
N ASN A 316 -12.97 5.92 -13.13
CA ASN A 316 -13.73 6.86 -13.94
C ASN A 316 -15.18 6.40 -14.04
N GLY A 317 -16.05 6.91 -13.17
CA GLY A 317 -17.44 6.49 -13.09
C GLY A 317 -17.57 5.01 -12.70
N ARG A 318 -18.09 4.19 -13.61
CA ARG A 318 -18.23 2.74 -13.45
C ARG A 318 -17.04 1.93 -13.98
N THR A 319 -16.06 2.61 -14.55
CA THR A 319 -14.88 1.98 -15.14
C THR A 319 -13.73 2.08 -14.16
N ALA A 320 -13.01 0.98 -13.98
CA ALA A 320 -11.77 0.93 -13.23
C ALA A 320 -10.62 0.48 -14.14
N TYR A 321 -9.43 0.98 -13.85
CA TYR A 321 -8.21 0.64 -14.59
C TYR A 321 -7.15 0.18 -13.61
N THR A 322 -6.40 -0.86 -13.95
CA THR A 322 -5.33 -1.40 -13.11
C THR A 322 -4.20 -1.99 -13.95
N PRO A 323 -2.93 -1.82 -13.58
CA PRO A 323 -1.80 -2.41 -14.27
C PRO A 323 -1.82 -3.94 -14.25
N ALA A 324 -1.38 -4.53 -15.36
CA ALA A 324 -1.11 -5.96 -15.47
C ALA A 324 0.39 -6.23 -15.67
N ALA A 325 0.86 -7.38 -15.20
CA ALA A 325 2.27 -7.77 -15.23
C ALA A 325 2.86 -7.87 -16.64
N ASP A 326 2.03 -7.96 -17.67
CA ASP A 326 2.43 -7.98 -19.08
C ASP A 326 2.62 -6.57 -19.70
N GLY A 327 2.53 -5.52 -18.89
CA GLY A 327 2.73 -4.14 -19.31
C GLY A 327 1.47 -3.44 -19.84
N ARG A 328 0.34 -4.13 -19.87
CA ARG A 328 -0.94 -3.55 -20.28
C ARG A 328 -1.66 -2.92 -19.08
N LEU A 329 -2.60 -2.03 -19.37
CA LEU A 329 -3.57 -1.52 -18.41
C LEU A 329 -4.91 -2.22 -18.64
N LEU A 330 -5.44 -2.91 -17.64
CA LEU A 330 -6.72 -3.59 -17.72
C LEU A 330 -7.85 -2.59 -17.50
N GLN A 331 -8.92 -2.69 -18.28
CA GLN A 331 -10.15 -1.94 -18.13
C GLN A 331 -11.26 -2.86 -17.61
N LEU A 332 -11.72 -2.58 -16.40
CA LEU A 332 -12.82 -3.28 -15.76
C LEU A 332 -14.08 -2.41 -15.80
N GLN A 333 -15.22 -3.02 -16.12
CA GLN A 333 -16.52 -2.35 -16.09
C GLN A 333 -17.37 -2.95 -14.97
N ALA A 334 -17.83 -2.09 -14.05
CA ALA A 334 -18.62 -2.47 -12.89
C ALA A 334 -20.09 -2.00 -13.02
N GLY A 335 -21.02 -2.86 -12.66
CA GLY A 335 -22.39 -2.52 -12.30
C GLY A 335 -22.65 -2.82 -10.83
N PRO A 336 -23.86 -2.67 -10.31
CA PRO A 336 -24.17 -2.97 -8.90
C PRO A 336 -23.86 -4.42 -8.50
N ASP A 337 -24.12 -5.38 -9.39
CA ASP A 337 -23.90 -6.82 -9.19
C ASP A 337 -23.25 -7.47 -10.43
N THR A 338 -22.50 -6.70 -11.23
CA THR A 338 -21.78 -7.20 -12.41
C THR A 338 -20.38 -6.63 -12.46
N LEU A 339 -19.44 -7.44 -12.93
CA LEU A 339 -18.04 -7.04 -13.14
C LEU A 339 -17.51 -7.78 -14.38
N THR A 340 -16.96 -7.04 -15.33
CA THR A 340 -16.40 -7.61 -16.55
C THR A 340 -15.03 -7.01 -16.87
N LEU A 341 -14.14 -7.82 -17.42
CA LEU A 341 -12.94 -7.33 -18.09
C LEU A 341 -13.37 -6.85 -19.49
N ALA A 342 -13.49 -5.53 -19.65
CA ALA A 342 -13.94 -4.92 -20.89
C ALA A 342 -12.85 -4.95 -21.97
N GLY A 343 -11.59 -4.81 -21.56
CA GLY A 343 -10.47 -4.86 -22.48
C GLY A 343 -9.15 -4.45 -21.84
N THR A 344 -8.18 -4.20 -22.70
CA THR A 344 -6.81 -3.82 -22.32
C THR A 344 -6.36 -2.61 -23.12
N LEU A 345 -5.44 -1.82 -22.54
CA LEU A 345 -4.84 -0.66 -23.18
C LEU A 345 -3.32 -0.78 -23.14
N MET A 346 -2.71 -0.33 -24.22
CA MET A 346 -1.29 0.01 -24.28
C MET A 346 -1.12 1.51 -24.05
N ASP A 347 0.09 1.96 -23.78
CA ASP A 347 0.36 3.40 -23.76
C ASP A 347 0.00 4.06 -25.11
N THR A 348 -0.02 5.38 -25.17
CA THR A 348 -0.34 6.09 -26.41
C THR A 348 0.69 5.90 -27.54
N ALA A 349 1.90 5.41 -27.21
CA ALA A 349 2.92 5.01 -28.15
C ALA A 349 2.75 3.57 -28.64
N GLY A 350 1.75 2.84 -28.15
CA GLY A 350 1.47 1.44 -28.50
C GLY A 350 2.45 0.44 -27.88
N LYS A 351 3.11 0.82 -26.78
CA LYS A 351 4.08 -0.03 -26.08
C LYS A 351 3.51 -0.56 -24.77
N PRO A 352 3.94 -1.76 -24.34
CA PRO A 352 3.70 -2.20 -22.97
C PRO A 352 4.49 -1.32 -22.00
N ALA A 353 3.89 -1.00 -20.86
CA ALA A 353 4.54 -0.26 -19.78
C ALA A 353 5.46 -1.18 -18.96
N ASP A 354 6.55 -0.62 -18.47
CA ASP A 354 7.43 -1.31 -17.51
C ASP A 354 7.01 -0.94 -16.09
N TRP A 355 6.04 -1.68 -15.56
CA TRP A 355 5.53 -1.44 -14.20
C TRP A 355 6.57 -1.80 -13.15
N ARG A 356 7.04 -0.81 -12.41
CA ARG A 356 7.95 -1.05 -11.28
C ARG A 356 7.18 -1.36 -10.00
N PRO A 357 7.66 -2.29 -9.15
CA PRO A 357 6.96 -2.73 -7.93
C PRO A 357 7.20 -1.79 -6.74
N ILE A 358 7.14 -0.48 -6.94
CA ILE A 358 7.46 0.55 -5.94
C ILE A 358 6.38 1.63 -5.78
N GLY A 359 5.30 1.48 -6.50
CA GLY A 359 4.13 2.33 -6.43
C GLY A 359 3.81 3.04 -7.74
N SER A 360 2.53 3.15 -8.01
CA SER A 360 1.99 3.92 -9.14
C SER A 360 0.56 4.38 -8.83
N ILE A 361 0.10 5.42 -9.55
CA ILE A 361 -1.30 5.88 -9.49
C ILE A 361 -1.80 6.26 -10.88
N GLY A 362 -3.09 6.07 -11.12
CA GLY A 362 -3.77 6.55 -12.31
C GLY A 362 -4.62 7.78 -12.03
N LEU A 363 -4.50 8.79 -12.86
CA LEU A 363 -5.23 10.05 -12.79
C LEU A 363 -6.07 10.24 -14.06
N VAL A 364 -7.35 10.57 -13.87
CA VAL A 364 -8.30 10.73 -14.98
C VAL A 364 -8.34 12.21 -15.38
N ARG A 365 -8.02 12.50 -16.65
CA ARG A 365 -8.13 13.84 -17.22
C ARG A 365 -9.57 14.25 -17.44
N THR A 366 -9.82 15.54 -17.54
CA THR A 366 -11.11 16.10 -17.96
C THR A 366 -11.56 15.57 -19.35
N SER A 367 -10.62 15.27 -20.24
CA SER A 367 -10.90 14.63 -21.53
C SER A 367 -11.30 13.15 -21.46
N GLY A 368 -11.16 12.51 -20.29
CA GLY A 368 -11.34 11.08 -20.09
C GLY A 368 -10.05 10.25 -20.35
N ALA A 369 -8.97 10.83 -20.89
CA ALA A 369 -7.69 10.17 -20.97
C ALA A 369 -7.11 9.90 -19.58
N LEU A 370 -6.17 8.94 -19.50
CA LEU A 370 -5.52 8.57 -18.24
C LEU A 370 -4.05 8.99 -18.30
N ASP A 371 -3.61 9.67 -17.27
CA ASP A 371 -2.20 9.82 -16.94
C ASP A 371 -1.88 8.82 -15.83
N TRP A 372 -0.90 7.96 -16.06
CA TRP A 372 -0.42 7.00 -15.07
C TRP A 372 0.95 7.42 -14.59
N LEU A 373 1.04 7.76 -13.31
CA LEU A 373 2.29 8.15 -12.67
C LEU A 373 2.90 6.91 -12.02
N SER A 374 4.11 6.55 -12.43
CA SER A 374 4.85 5.40 -11.93
C SER A 374 6.16 5.85 -11.30
N LEU A 375 6.49 5.31 -10.13
CA LEU A 375 7.78 5.53 -9.50
C LEU A 375 8.83 4.67 -10.20
N THR A 376 10.01 5.24 -10.44
CA THR A 376 11.17 4.55 -11.01
C THR A 376 12.44 4.94 -10.28
N GLU A 377 13.52 4.21 -10.49
CA GLU A 377 14.83 4.56 -9.94
C GLU A 377 15.41 5.86 -10.53
N GLN A 378 14.85 6.37 -11.63
CA GLN A 378 15.21 7.64 -12.23
C GLN A 378 14.32 8.81 -11.80
N GLY A 379 13.18 8.51 -11.18
CA GLY A 379 12.20 9.50 -10.75
C GLY A 379 10.77 9.12 -11.09
N LEU A 380 9.89 10.10 -11.12
CA LEU A 380 8.48 9.93 -11.43
C LEU A 380 8.29 9.93 -12.96
N GLU A 381 7.86 8.80 -13.50
CA GLU A 381 7.51 8.64 -14.92
C GLU A 381 6.00 8.87 -15.10
N GLN A 382 5.63 9.54 -16.20
CA GLN A 382 4.24 9.74 -16.59
C GLN A 382 3.96 9.03 -17.91
N LEU A 383 3.10 8.02 -17.87
CA LEU A 383 2.59 7.29 -19.03
C LEU A 383 1.19 7.79 -19.35
N ARG A 384 0.82 7.78 -20.63
CA ARG A 384 -0.51 8.19 -21.07
C ARG A 384 -1.25 7.04 -21.74
N PHE A 385 -2.53 6.87 -21.35
CA PHE A 385 -3.43 5.90 -21.95
C PHE A 385 -4.70 6.60 -22.45
N ASP A 386 -5.18 6.13 -23.61
CA ASP A 386 -6.41 6.62 -24.21
C ASP A 386 -7.49 5.54 -24.15
N PRO A 387 -8.52 5.68 -23.29
CA PRO A 387 -9.61 4.71 -23.18
C PRO A 387 -10.38 4.47 -24.47
N ALA A 388 -10.33 5.40 -25.44
CA ALA A 388 -10.94 5.20 -26.76
C ALA A 388 -10.18 4.15 -27.61
N ARG A 389 -8.94 3.80 -27.22
CA ARG A 389 -8.11 2.80 -27.92
C ARG A 389 -8.14 1.42 -27.23
N VAL A 390 -9.12 1.18 -26.36
CA VAL A 390 -9.25 -0.12 -25.69
C VAL A 390 -9.36 -1.25 -26.71
N GLN A 391 -8.56 -2.28 -26.51
CA GLN A 391 -8.67 -3.52 -27.26
C GLN A 391 -9.57 -4.47 -26.47
N PRO A 392 -10.65 -5.00 -27.07
CA PRO A 392 -11.54 -5.94 -26.36
C PRO A 392 -10.75 -7.11 -25.77
N ALA A 393 -11.15 -7.55 -24.58
CA ALA A 393 -10.56 -8.70 -23.94
C ALA A 393 -10.76 -9.95 -24.81
N ASN A 394 -9.70 -10.70 -25.03
CA ASN A 394 -9.71 -11.93 -25.82
C ASN A 394 -9.66 -13.17 -24.92
N ALA A 395 -9.66 -14.38 -25.55
CA ALA A 395 -9.66 -15.62 -24.81
C ALA A 395 -8.40 -15.83 -23.92
N ILE A 396 -7.26 -15.26 -24.30
CA ILE A 396 -6.03 -15.34 -23.50
C ILE A 396 -6.17 -14.45 -22.24
N ASP A 397 -6.82 -13.31 -22.38
CA ASP A 397 -7.06 -12.39 -21.24
C ASP A 397 -8.06 -12.98 -20.23
N GLN A 398 -8.80 -14.01 -20.59
CA GLN A 398 -9.78 -14.70 -19.75
C GLN A 398 -9.36 -16.13 -19.37
N CYS A 399 -8.10 -16.49 -19.57
CA CYS A 399 -7.54 -17.84 -19.31
C CYS A 399 -8.32 -18.98 -20.02
N ARG A 400 -8.75 -18.77 -21.23
CA ARG A 400 -9.49 -19.75 -22.05
C ARG A 400 -8.60 -20.38 -23.11
#